data_baf5f9903c7750fbc43e1c8d80b96951
#
_entry.id   baf5f9903c7750fbc43e1c8d80b96951
#
_cell.length_a   1.000
_cell.length_b   1.000
_cell.length_c   1.000
_cell.angle_alpha   90.00
_cell.angle_beta   90.00
_cell.angle_gamma   90.00
#
_symmetry.space_group_name_H-M   'P 1'
#
loop_
_entity.id
_entity.type
_entity.pdbx_description
1 polymer ?
#
loop_
_entity_poly.entity_id
_entity_poly.type
_entity_poly.pdbx_seq_one_letter_code
_entity_poly.pdbx_strand_id
1 'polypeptide(L)'
;MDGDEAGMRLDRWFKVHYPGLGFGPLQKLLRSGQIRVDGARAKSDTRVQPGQTIRVPPLGVDAKDTKSGPIGGRDLRHSSDGELLSRMVLHEDAKVIVLNKPAGLAVQGGSGVSRHIDKMLEAWTSQKGEKPRLVHRLDRDTSGVLVIARTRGAAQQLTAAFRERDTRKIYWSLVKGVPRKREDRISTWLVKEQTPDGDRMRIAKHGDDGADHAISYYRIVEQAGQNLAWLEMEPYTGRTHQLRVHAAHIGHPIIGDPKYFEADVNWTFPGGMQNRLHLHARCIDIPHPNGGRLKITAPLPPHMVQSWNLLGLDENAAGEDD
;
A
#
# COMPACT_ATOMS: atom_id res chain seq x y z
N MET A 1 3.92 18.12 -25.53
CA MET A 1 3.69 17.43 -24.25
C MET A 1 2.26 16.92 -24.22
N ASP A 2 2.08 15.65 -23.86
CA ASP A 2 0.75 15.06 -23.75
C ASP A 2 0.05 15.54 -22.46
N GLY A 3 -1.29 15.57 -22.50
CA GLY A 3 -2.09 16.03 -21.35
C GLY A 3 -1.83 15.25 -20.05
N ASP A 4 -1.34 14.02 -20.16
CA ASP A 4 -1.01 13.14 -19.02
C ASP A 4 0.29 13.54 -18.29
N GLU A 5 1.09 14.44 -18.86
CA GLU A 5 2.34 14.94 -18.26
C GLU A 5 2.14 16.22 -17.46
N ALA A 6 0.91 16.74 -17.42
CA ALA A 6 0.56 17.96 -16.69
C ALA A 6 0.96 17.88 -15.21
N GLY A 7 1.74 18.88 -14.75
CA GLY A 7 2.22 18.96 -13.38
C GLY A 7 3.33 17.96 -13.02
N MET A 8 3.90 17.23 -13.98
CA MET A 8 5.06 16.38 -13.74
C MET A 8 6.29 17.22 -13.41
N ARG A 9 7.12 16.79 -12.47
CA ARG A 9 8.42 17.42 -12.20
C ARG A 9 9.37 17.19 -13.38
N LEU A 10 10.18 18.16 -13.69
CA LEU A 10 11.10 18.13 -14.82
C LEU A 10 12.14 17.00 -14.71
N ASP A 11 12.65 16.70 -13.50
CA ASP A 11 13.55 15.57 -13.28
C ASP A 11 12.90 14.23 -13.62
N ARG A 12 11.63 14.07 -13.28
CA ARG A 12 10.87 12.87 -13.60
C ARG A 12 10.54 12.79 -15.09
N TRP A 13 10.25 13.93 -15.72
CA TRP A 13 10.03 14.02 -17.16
C TRP A 13 11.27 13.53 -17.92
N PHE A 14 12.47 13.99 -17.53
CA PHE A 14 13.72 13.53 -18.14
C PHE A 14 13.98 12.05 -17.91
N LYS A 15 13.67 11.52 -16.73
CA LYS A 15 13.80 10.08 -16.46
C LYS A 15 12.90 9.21 -17.35
N VAL A 16 11.74 9.73 -17.76
CA VAL A 16 10.80 9.03 -18.65
C VAL A 16 11.25 9.11 -20.10
N HIS A 17 11.64 10.31 -20.56
CA HIS A 17 11.97 10.57 -21.98
C HIS A 17 13.42 10.26 -22.33
N TYR A 18 14.34 10.34 -21.36
CA TYR A 18 15.78 10.11 -21.52
C TYR A 18 16.30 9.23 -20.39
N PRO A 19 15.92 7.92 -20.35
CA PRO A 19 16.24 7.03 -19.23
C PRO A 19 17.76 6.82 -19.05
N GLY A 20 18.55 7.02 -20.11
CA GLY A 20 20.02 6.96 -20.05
C GLY A 20 20.68 8.19 -19.40
N LEU A 21 19.92 9.29 -19.16
CA LEU A 21 20.45 10.49 -18.52
C LEU A 21 20.39 10.36 -17.00
N GLY A 22 21.55 10.16 -16.37
CA GLY A 22 21.66 10.10 -14.91
C GLY A 22 21.31 11.44 -14.22
N PHE A 23 20.95 11.39 -12.94
CA PHE A 23 20.54 12.58 -12.17
C PHE A 23 21.65 13.65 -12.06
N GLY A 24 22.91 13.26 -11.87
CA GLY A 24 24.05 14.18 -11.80
C GLY A 24 24.26 15.01 -13.09
N PRO A 25 24.37 14.37 -14.26
CA PRO A 25 24.40 15.05 -15.56
C PRO A 25 23.18 15.96 -15.78
N LEU A 26 21.96 15.51 -15.45
CA LEU A 26 20.75 16.34 -15.54
C LEU A 26 20.87 17.61 -14.71
N GLN A 27 21.33 17.53 -13.47
CA GLN A 27 21.54 18.68 -12.59
C GLN A 27 22.56 19.66 -13.15
N LYS A 28 23.64 19.16 -13.80
CA LYS A 28 24.65 20.01 -14.45
C LYS A 28 24.06 20.79 -15.62
N LEU A 29 23.24 20.16 -16.45
CA LEU A 29 22.58 20.78 -17.61
C LEU A 29 21.53 21.83 -17.18
N LEU A 30 20.81 21.57 -16.09
CA LEU A 30 19.87 22.55 -15.53
C LEU A 30 20.60 23.77 -14.96
N ARG A 31 21.67 23.56 -14.18
CA ARG A 31 22.49 24.66 -13.61
C ARG A 31 23.16 25.49 -14.67
N SER A 32 23.65 24.87 -15.73
CA SER A 32 24.26 25.60 -16.87
C SER A 32 23.23 26.32 -17.77
N GLY A 33 21.92 26.10 -17.54
CA GLY A 33 20.84 26.71 -18.33
C GLY A 33 20.72 26.16 -19.75
N GLN A 34 21.28 24.99 -20.01
CA GLN A 34 21.15 24.31 -21.31
C GLN A 34 19.75 23.67 -21.46
N ILE A 35 19.13 23.27 -20.36
CA ILE A 35 17.73 22.86 -20.31
C ILE A 35 16.88 24.09 -19.92
N ARG A 36 15.83 24.33 -20.69
CA ARG A 36 14.91 25.45 -20.47
C ARG A 36 13.46 24.98 -20.69
N VAL A 37 12.53 25.63 -19.99
CA VAL A 37 11.08 25.46 -20.19
C VAL A 37 10.53 26.81 -20.66
N ASP A 38 9.93 26.86 -21.84
CA ASP A 38 9.47 28.11 -22.51
C ASP A 38 10.55 29.20 -22.56
N GLY A 39 11.80 28.81 -22.80
CA GLY A 39 12.93 29.70 -22.85
C GLY A 39 13.48 30.14 -21.49
N ALA A 40 12.78 29.92 -20.38
CA ALA A 40 13.21 30.28 -19.04
C ALA A 40 14.11 29.19 -18.41
N ARG A 41 14.98 29.59 -17.47
CA ARG A 41 15.74 28.65 -16.65
C ARG A 41 14.78 27.80 -15.77
N ALA A 42 15.02 26.52 -15.71
CA ALA A 42 14.22 25.58 -14.93
C ALA A 42 15.07 24.86 -13.88
N LYS A 43 14.43 24.44 -12.78
CA LYS A 43 14.99 23.56 -11.74
C LYS A 43 14.48 22.14 -11.91
N SER A 44 15.11 21.19 -11.24
CA SER A 44 14.69 19.77 -11.29
C SER A 44 13.25 19.54 -10.80
N ASP A 45 12.80 20.35 -9.87
CA ASP A 45 11.46 20.32 -9.29
C ASP A 45 10.43 21.18 -10.05
N THR A 46 10.84 21.91 -11.10
CA THR A 46 9.92 22.67 -11.97
C THR A 46 8.85 21.74 -12.50
N ARG A 47 7.57 22.14 -12.32
CA ARG A 47 6.43 21.37 -12.82
C ARG A 47 6.07 21.83 -14.22
N VAL A 48 6.08 20.88 -15.15
CA VAL A 48 5.77 21.12 -16.55
C VAL A 48 4.27 21.07 -16.81
N GLN A 49 3.77 21.90 -17.72
CA GLN A 49 2.35 21.99 -18.07
C GLN A 49 2.13 21.62 -19.54
N PRO A 50 0.93 21.15 -19.93
CA PRO A 50 0.60 20.92 -21.34
C PRO A 50 0.82 22.19 -22.17
N GLY A 51 1.35 22.02 -23.39
CA GLY A 51 1.66 23.13 -24.29
C GLY A 51 3.02 23.80 -24.07
N GLN A 52 3.69 23.56 -22.94
CA GLN A 52 5.04 24.11 -22.72
C GLN A 52 6.10 23.46 -23.62
N THR A 53 7.10 24.19 -24.01
CA THR A 53 8.25 23.75 -24.81
C THR A 53 9.45 23.50 -23.89
N ILE A 54 9.98 22.28 -23.88
CA ILE A 54 11.20 21.94 -23.17
C ILE A 54 12.36 21.91 -24.16
N ARG A 55 13.32 22.82 -24.01
CA ARG A 55 14.57 22.78 -24.76
C ARG A 55 15.49 21.74 -24.16
N VAL A 56 15.85 20.73 -24.95
CA VAL A 56 16.78 19.66 -24.59
C VAL A 56 18.04 19.84 -25.43
N PRO A 57 19.24 19.98 -24.82
CA PRO A 57 20.50 20.02 -25.57
C PRO A 57 20.84 18.62 -26.11
N PRO A 58 21.81 18.48 -27.04
CA PRO A 58 22.33 17.18 -27.44
C PRO A 58 22.87 16.43 -26.22
N LEU A 59 22.24 15.28 -25.89
CA LEU A 59 22.51 14.58 -24.63
C LEU A 59 23.52 13.43 -24.75
N GLY A 60 23.91 13.04 -25.98
CA GLY A 60 24.71 11.82 -26.19
C GLY A 60 24.05 10.52 -25.72
N VAL A 61 22.78 10.60 -25.35
CA VAL A 61 21.87 9.50 -25.05
C VAL A 61 20.63 9.65 -25.91
N ASP A 62 20.17 8.56 -26.48
CA ASP A 62 18.98 8.59 -27.32
C ASP A 62 17.74 8.95 -26.49
N ALA A 63 16.92 9.85 -27.01
CA ALA A 63 15.57 10.00 -26.54
C ALA A 63 14.87 8.65 -26.72
N LYS A 64 14.15 8.22 -25.70
CA LYS A 64 13.25 7.08 -25.86
C LYS A 64 12.28 7.47 -26.96
N ASP A 65 12.37 6.75 -28.09
CA ASP A 65 11.51 7.02 -29.24
C ASP A 65 10.04 6.93 -28.78
N THR A 66 9.44 8.08 -28.55
CA THR A 66 7.99 8.17 -28.27
C THR A 66 7.18 7.84 -29.55
N LYS A 67 7.88 7.61 -30.66
CA LYS A 67 7.35 7.09 -31.92
C LYS A 67 7.51 5.57 -32.10
N SER A 68 8.07 4.84 -31.12
CA SER A 68 7.71 3.44 -31.04
C SER A 68 6.20 3.42 -30.81
N GLY A 69 5.49 3.33 -31.91
CA GLY A 69 4.06 3.07 -31.94
C GLY A 69 3.79 1.92 -30.98
N PRO A 70 2.58 1.74 -30.50
CA PRO A 70 2.30 0.80 -29.45
C PRO A 70 3.06 -0.47 -29.82
N ILE A 71 4.05 -0.85 -28.99
CA ILE A 71 4.58 -2.21 -29.01
C ILE A 71 3.29 -3.00 -28.91
N GLY A 72 2.89 -3.58 -30.06
CA GLY A 72 1.56 -4.15 -30.24
C GLY A 72 1.26 -4.92 -28.99
N GLY A 73 0.33 -4.44 -28.20
CA GLY A 73 0.15 -4.87 -26.83
C GLY A 73 -0.04 -6.37 -26.87
N ARG A 74 1.03 -7.12 -26.59
CA ARG A 74 0.87 -8.48 -26.12
C ARG A 74 -0.04 -8.31 -24.93
N ASP A 75 -1.21 -8.88 -25.02
CA ASP A 75 -2.15 -8.90 -23.90
C ASP A 75 -1.47 -9.68 -22.76
N LEU A 76 -0.62 -8.98 -22.00
CA LEU A 76 0.15 -9.54 -20.91
C LEU A 76 -0.77 -9.93 -19.74
N ARG A 77 -2.09 -9.67 -19.85
CA ARG A 77 -3.09 -10.18 -18.90
C ARG A 77 -3.08 -11.72 -18.84
N HIS A 78 -2.71 -12.39 -19.92
CA HIS A 78 -2.49 -13.84 -19.96
C HIS A 78 -1.07 -14.27 -19.51
N SER A 79 -0.21 -13.35 -19.09
CA SER A 79 1.03 -13.71 -18.42
C SER A 79 0.74 -14.27 -17.01
N SER A 80 1.68 -15.04 -16.44
CA SER A 80 1.54 -15.59 -15.09
C SER A 80 1.26 -14.52 -14.03
N ASP A 81 1.80 -13.32 -14.19
CA ASP A 81 1.54 -12.18 -13.28
C ASP A 81 0.15 -11.57 -13.52
N GLY A 82 -0.28 -11.44 -14.79
CA GLY A 82 -1.61 -10.95 -15.14
C GLY A 82 -2.71 -11.89 -14.66
N GLU A 83 -2.55 -13.20 -14.82
CA GLU A 83 -3.48 -14.20 -14.32
C GLU A 83 -3.56 -14.22 -12.80
N LEU A 84 -2.40 -14.12 -12.11
CA LEU A 84 -2.39 -14.07 -10.66
C LEU A 84 -3.11 -12.82 -10.14
N LEU A 85 -2.88 -11.65 -10.75
CA LEU A 85 -3.59 -10.42 -10.41
C LEU A 85 -5.10 -10.57 -10.65
N SER A 86 -5.51 -11.18 -11.77
CA SER A 86 -6.93 -11.37 -12.13
C SER A 86 -7.67 -12.21 -11.09
N ARG A 87 -7.01 -13.21 -10.50
CA ARG A 87 -7.58 -14.05 -9.43
C ARG A 87 -7.78 -13.29 -8.11
N MET A 88 -7.11 -12.15 -7.93
CA MET A 88 -7.21 -11.31 -6.73
C MET A 88 -8.28 -10.22 -6.87
N VAL A 89 -8.87 -10.00 -8.04
CA VAL A 89 -9.79 -8.88 -8.28
C VAL A 89 -11.07 -9.06 -7.48
N LEU A 90 -11.40 -8.08 -6.64
CA LEU A 90 -12.68 -7.94 -5.95
C LEU A 90 -13.62 -6.97 -6.70
N HIS A 91 -13.05 -5.93 -7.30
CA HIS A 91 -13.77 -4.92 -8.05
C HIS A 91 -12.88 -4.35 -9.15
N GLU A 92 -13.44 -4.07 -10.31
CA GLU A 92 -12.76 -3.38 -11.41
C GLU A 92 -13.75 -2.49 -12.15
N ASP A 93 -13.37 -1.22 -12.36
CA ASP A 93 -14.05 -0.29 -13.22
C ASP A 93 -13.08 0.56 -14.05
N ALA A 94 -13.54 1.63 -14.68
CA ALA A 94 -12.70 2.48 -15.52
C ALA A 94 -11.62 3.26 -14.75
N LYS A 95 -11.75 3.44 -13.43
CA LYS A 95 -10.87 4.27 -12.58
C LYS A 95 -10.12 3.48 -11.52
N VAL A 96 -10.72 2.43 -10.98
CA VAL A 96 -10.26 1.72 -9.79
C VAL A 96 -10.20 0.22 -10.06
N ILE A 97 -9.21 -0.43 -9.49
CA ILE A 97 -9.14 -1.88 -9.32
C ILE A 97 -8.94 -2.13 -7.82
N VAL A 98 -9.70 -3.06 -7.26
CA VAL A 98 -9.51 -3.49 -5.87
C VAL A 98 -9.14 -4.95 -5.85
N LEU A 99 -8.04 -5.27 -5.17
CA LEU A 99 -7.52 -6.64 -5.05
C LEU A 99 -7.71 -7.17 -3.63
N ASN A 100 -7.99 -8.46 -3.51
CA ASN A 100 -7.78 -9.24 -2.29
C ASN A 100 -6.32 -9.73 -2.26
N LYS A 101 -5.43 -8.95 -1.69
CA LYS A 101 -4.00 -9.29 -1.61
C LYS A 101 -3.78 -10.50 -0.71
N PRO A 102 -3.13 -11.57 -1.16
CA PRO A 102 -2.77 -12.68 -0.27
C PRO A 102 -1.67 -12.26 0.73
N ALA A 103 -1.62 -12.94 1.87
CA ALA A 103 -0.48 -12.84 2.78
C ALA A 103 0.80 -13.39 2.14
N GLY A 104 1.94 -12.77 2.42
CA GLY A 104 3.25 -13.14 1.88
C GLY A 104 3.65 -12.45 0.57
N LEU A 105 2.72 -11.79 -0.13
CA LEU A 105 3.00 -11.01 -1.34
C LEU A 105 3.27 -9.54 -0.99
N ALA A 106 4.45 -9.04 -1.35
CA ALA A 106 4.80 -7.65 -1.15
C ALA A 106 4.03 -6.72 -2.12
N VAL A 107 3.67 -5.51 -1.68
CA VAL A 107 3.05 -4.50 -2.53
C VAL A 107 4.09 -3.79 -3.40
N GLN A 108 5.23 -3.43 -2.81
CA GLN A 108 6.33 -2.73 -3.48
C GLN A 108 7.64 -3.50 -3.33
N GLY A 109 8.58 -3.27 -4.24
CA GLY A 109 9.93 -3.81 -4.16
C GLY A 109 10.72 -3.23 -3.00
N GLY A 110 11.71 -3.99 -2.55
CA GLY A 110 12.69 -3.64 -1.53
C GLY A 110 13.88 -4.58 -1.62
N SER A 111 14.85 -4.50 -0.70
CA SER A 111 16.01 -5.39 -0.69
C SER A 111 15.58 -6.86 -0.68
N GLY A 112 16.02 -7.64 -1.68
CA GLY A 112 15.70 -9.07 -1.80
C GLY A 112 14.28 -9.40 -2.30
N VAL A 113 13.45 -8.41 -2.68
CA VAL A 113 12.09 -8.64 -3.17
C VAL A 113 12.04 -8.47 -4.68
N SER A 114 12.09 -9.58 -5.42
CA SER A 114 12.05 -9.59 -6.89
C SER A 114 10.62 -9.55 -7.46
N ARG A 115 9.63 -10.11 -6.75
CA ARG A 115 8.23 -10.18 -7.16
C ARG A 115 7.34 -9.41 -6.18
N HIS A 116 6.61 -8.42 -6.66
CA HIS A 116 5.71 -7.58 -5.88
C HIS A 116 4.60 -7.02 -6.79
N ILE A 117 3.49 -6.61 -6.19
CA ILE A 117 2.30 -6.17 -6.93
C ILE A 117 2.62 -5.02 -7.89
N ASP A 118 3.39 -4.01 -7.47
CA ASP A 118 3.72 -2.86 -8.35
C ASP A 118 4.42 -3.30 -9.65
N LYS A 119 5.30 -4.31 -9.60
CA LYS A 119 5.91 -4.88 -10.81
C LYS A 119 4.91 -5.70 -11.62
N MET A 120 4.11 -6.53 -10.96
CA MET A 120 3.09 -7.35 -11.63
C MET A 120 2.06 -6.50 -12.39
N LEU A 121 1.74 -5.29 -11.90
CA LEU A 121 0.83 -4.35 -12.57
C LEU A 121 1.33 -3.92 -13.96
N GLU A 122 2.58 -4.18 -14.32
CA GLU A 122 3.08 -3.98 -15.69
C GLU A 122 2.31 -4.84 -16.71
N ALA A 123 1.84 -6.02 -16.29
CA ALA A 123 1.01 -6.90 -17.09
C ALA A 123 -0.35 -6.28 -17.46
N TRP A 124 -0.81 -5.30 -16.70
CA TRP A 124 -2.08 -4.60 -16.93
C TRP A 124 -1.89 -3.19 -17.53
N THR A 125 -0.73 -2.92 -18.09
CA THR A 125 -0.52 -1.68 -18.83
C THR A 125 -1.50 -1.60 -20.01
N SER A 126 -2.24 -0.51 -20.10
CA SER A 126 -3.23 -0.31 -21.16
C SER A 126 -2.58 -0.21 -22.54
N GLN A 127 -3.36 -0.35 -23.60
CA GLN A 127 -2.90 -0.12 -24.98
C GLN A 127 -2.33 1.29 -25.19
N LYS A 128 -2.75 2.27 -24.38
CA LYS A 128 -2.22 3.63 -24.37
C LYS A 128 -0.92 3.79 -23.56
N GLY A 129 -0.38 2.70 -23.01
CA GLY A 129 0.85 2.72 -22.20
C GLY A 129 0.64 3.15 -20.75
N GLU A 130 -0.59 3.30 -20.27
CA GLU A 130 -0.87 3.62 -18.88
C GLU A 130 -0.80 2.36 -18.02
N LYS A 131 0.14 2.35 -17.07
CA LYS A 131 0.25 1.34 -16.02
C LYS A 131 -0.64 1.72 -14.84
N PRO A 132 -1.43 0.79 -14.26
CA PRO A 132 -2.13 1.02 -12.99
C PRO A 132 -1.15 1.41 -11.87
N ARG A 133 -1.60 2.22 -10.93
CA ARG A 133 -0.75 2.85 -9.90
C ARG A 133 -1.21 2.51 -8.50
N LEU A 134 -0.26 2.20 -7.64
CA LEU A 134 -0.49 2.07 -6.21
C LEU A 134 -0.84 3.44 -5.61
N VAL A 135 -1.84 3.47 -4.73
CA VAL A 135 -2.28 4.66 -3.98
C VAL A 135 -2.09 4.50 -2.48
N HIS A 136 -1.96 3.27 -2.00
CA HIS A 136 -1.56 2.91 -0.64
C HIS A 136 -0.82 1.57 -0.63
N ARG A 137 -0.47 1.11 0.56
CA ARG A 137 0.22 -0.17 0.72
C ARG A 137 -0.32 -0.96 1.91
N LEU A 138 -0.17 -2.27 1.83
CA LEU A 138 -0.26 -3.21 2.93
C LEU A 138 1.12 -3.83 3.18
N ASP A 139 1.38 -4.27 4.40
CA ASP A 139 2.57 -5.04 4.72
C ASP A 139 2.57 -6.35 3.92
N ARG A 140 3.75 -6.94 3.72
CA ARG A 140 3.91 -8.18 2.96
C ARG A 140 2.98 -9.28 3.47
N ASP A 141 2.93 -9.47 4.78
CA ASP A 141 2.21 -10.58 5.41
C ASP A 141 0.75 -10.24 5.79
N THR A 142 0.36 -8.96 5.70
CA THR A 142 -1.04 -8.52 5.81
C THR A 142 -1.78 -8.85 4.52
N SER A 143 -2.92 -9.51 4.63
CA SER A 143 -3.82 -9.83 3.51
C SER A 143 -4.97 -8.82 3.40
N GLY A 144 -5.74 -8.88 2.31
CA GLY A 144 -7.01 -8.17 2.15
C GLY A 144 -7.00 -7.04 1.15
N VAL A 145 -7.91 -6.10 1.33
CA VAL A 145 -8.25 -5.03 0.38
C VAL A 145 -7.05 -4.15 0.04
N LEU A 146 -6.68 -4.11 -1.23
CA LEU A 146 -5.67 -3.23 -1.80
C LEU A 146 -6.25 -2.47 -2.99
N VAL A 147 -6.37 -1.14 -2.87
CA VAL A 147 -6.90 -0.25 -3.91
C VAL A 147 -5.80 0.19 -4.86
N ILE A 148 -6.09 0.15 -6.15
CA ILE A 148 -5.18 0.49 -7.24
C ILE A 148 -5.91 1.45 -8.17
N ALA A 149 -5.25 2.53 -8.57
CA ALA A 149 -5.77 3.46 -9.56
C ALA A 149 -5.42 3.01 -10.98
N ARG A 150 -6.38 3.03 -11.90
CA ARG A 150 -6.13 2.72 -13.31
C ARG A 150 -5.54 3.87 -14.08
N THR A 151 -5.84 5.11 -13.67
CA THR A 151 -5.40 6.32 -14.35
C THR A 151 -4.64 7.24 -13.39
N ARG A 152 -3.87 8.18 -13.94
CA ARG A 152 -3.14 9.18 -13.15
C ARG A 152 -4.09 10.08 -12.36
N GLY A 153 -5.21 10.51 -12.96
CA GLY A 153 -6.20 11.35 -12.28
C GLY A 153 -6.84 10.62 -11.09
N ALA A 154 -7.23 9.35 -11.29
CA ALA A 154 -7.73 8.52 -10.18
C ALA A 154 -6.67 8.34 -9.08
N ALA A 155 -5.39 8.16 -9.43
CA ALA A 155 -4.32 8.03 -8.46
C ALA A 155 -4.14 9.29 -7.60
N GLN A 156 -4.28 10.48 -8.18
CA GLN A 156 -4.22 11.74 -7.44
C GLN A 156 -5.37 11.87 -6.44
N GLN A 157 -6.61 11.59 -6.87
CA GLN A 157 -7.81 11.70 -6.02
C GLN A 157 -7.78 10.66 -4.88
N LEU A 158 -7.50 9.40 -5.20
CA LEU A 158 -7.42 8.34 -4.18
C LEU A 158 -6.30 8.61 -3.17
N THR A 159 -5.11 9.04 -3.63
CA THR A 159 -4.00 9.40 -2.74
C THR A 159 -4.37 10.58 -1.83
N ALA A 160 -5.12 11.57 -2.33
CA ALA A 160 -5.65 12.66 -1.53
C ALA A 160 -6.61 12.13 -0.46
N ALA A 161 -7.58 11.27 -0.82
CA ALA A 161 -8.54 10.68 0.12
C ALA A 161 -7.84 9.90 1.26
N PHE A 162 -6.79 9.13 0.95
CA PHE A 162 -5.99 8.47 1.98
C PHE A 162 -5.26 9.45 2.89
N ARG A 163 -4.74 10.56 2.36
CA ARG A 163 -4.01 11.57 3.12
C ARG A 163 -4.93 12.43 3.97
N GLU A 164 -6.09 12.80 3.45
CA GLU A 164 -7.10 13.65 4.10
C GLU A 164 -7.95 12.88 5.10
N ARG A 165 -7.72 11.55 5.21
CA ARG A 165 -8.42 10.66 6.14
C ARG A 165 -9.91 10.51 5.83
N ASP A 166 -10.30 10.75 4.60
CA ASP A 166 -11.64 10.48 4.09
C ASP A 166 -11.79 9.03 3.59
N THR A 167 -11.05 8.13 4.22
CA THR A 167 -11.04 6.71 3.92
C THR A 167 -11.16 5.94 5.22
N ARG A 168 -12.25 5.20 5.38
CA ARG A 168 -12.42 4.25 6.49
C ARG A 168 -11.78 2.91 6.10
N LYS A 169 -10.99 2.34 6.99
CA LYS A 169 -10.29 1.06 6.80
C LYS A 169 -10.55 0.17 7.99
N ILE A 170 -11.15 -0.96 7.75
CA ILE A 170 -11.43 -1.97 8.79
C ILE A 170 -10.49 -3.15 8.61
N TYR A 171 -9.83 -3.53 9.69
CA TYR A 171 -8.97 -4.69 9.76
C TYR A 171 -9.50 -5.66 10.80
N TRP A 172 -9.49 -6.93 10.48
CA TRP A 172 -9.74 -7.98 11.43
C TRP A 172 -8.43 -8.62 11.86
N SER A 173 -8.28 -8.85 13.15
CA SER A 173 -7.10 -9.49 13.72
C SER A 173 -7.47 -10.45 14.83
N LEU A 174 -6.71 -11.54 14.97
CA LEU A 174 -6.76 -12.42 16.12
C LEU A 174 -5.56 -12.08 17.01
N VAL A 175 -5.80 -11.77 18.27
CA VAL A 175 -4.78 -11.35 19.24
C VAL A 175 -4.68 -12.32 20.41
N LYS A 176 -3.49 -12.36 21.04
CA LYS A 176 -3.24 -13.11 22.27
C LYS A 176 -3.92 -12.42 23.45
N GLY A 177 -4.64 -13.20 24.25
CA GLY A 177 -5.40 -12.70 25.42
C GLY A 177 -6.63 -11.89 25.02
N VAL A 178 -7.27 -11.31 26.02
CA VAL A 178 -8.48 -10.50 25.88
C VAL A 178 -8.23 -9.12 26.46
N PRO A 179 -8.29 -8.03 25.66
CA PRO A 179 -8.17 -6.67 26.19
C PRO A 179 -9.20 -6.38 27.28
N ARG A 180 -8.79 -5.64 28.33
CA ARG A 180 -9.69 -5.30 29.45
C ARG A 180 -10.85 -4.40 29.03
N LYS A 181 -10.62 -3.49 28.08
CA LYS A 181 -11.66 -2.62 27.51
C LYS A 181 -12.21 -3.28 26.27
N ARG A 182 -13.54 -3.27 26.14
CA ARG A 182 -14.20 -3.83 24.96
C ARG A 182 -13.88 -3.03 23.69
N GLU A 183 -13.65 -1.75 23.84
CA GLU A 183 -13.22 -0.82 22.78
C GLU A 183 -12.32 0.26 23.37
N ASP A 184 -11.34 0.71 22.62
CA ASP A 184 -10.46 1.81 23.04
C ASP A 184 -9.76 2.48 21.85
N ARG A 185 -9.20 3.64 22.13
CA ARG A 185 -8.33 4.41 21.24
C ARG A 185 -6.88 4.25 21.68
N ILE A 186 -6.02 3.79 20.78
CA ILE A 186 -4.58 3.71 20.99
C ILE A 186 -3.93 4.91 20.29
N SER A 187 -3.19 5.73 21.04
CA SER A 187 -2.52 6.92 20.52
C SER A 187 -1.08 6.95 21.02
N THR A 188 -0.14 6.77 20.10
CA THR A 188 1.29 6.65 20.39
C THR A 188 2.12 7.40 19.37
N TRP A 189 3.43 7.40 19.56
CA TRP A 189 4.41 7.83 18.58
C TRP A 189 5.20 6.61 18.11
N LEU A 190 5.41 6.48 16.80
CA LEU A 190 6.12 5.35 16.22
C LEU A 190 7.37 5.84 15.52
N VAL A 191 8.49 5.15 15.76
CA VAL A 191 9.75 5.40 15.06
C VAL A 191 10.28 4.10 14.47
N LYS A 192 10.95 4.23 13.34
CA LYS A 192 11.61 3.11 12.68
C LYS A 192 12.88 2.72 13.42
N GLU A 193 13.04 1.44 13.67
CA GLU A 193 14.22 0.84 14.28
C GLU A 193 14.84 -0.18 13.34
N GLN A 194 16.14 -0.10 13.13
CA GLN A 194 16.89 -1.11 12.39
C GLN A 194 17.30 -2.23 13.33
N THR A 195 16.96 -3.46 12.98
CA THR A 195 17.36 -4.65 13.74
C THR A 195 18.09 -5.64 12.82
N PRO A 196 18.86 -6.60 13.37
CA PRO A 196 19.49 -7.64 12.56
C PRO A 196 18.50 -8.40 11.65
N ASP A 197 17.24 -8.56 12.12
CA ASP A 197 16.17 -9.24 11.39
C ASP A 197 15.39 -8.30 10.45
N GLY A 198 15.97 -7.13 10.17
CA GLY A 198 15.39 -6.09 9.31
C GLY A 198 14.61 -5.03 10.08
N ASP A 199 14.08 -4.07 9.35
CA ASP A 199 13.39 -2.92 9.94
C ASP A 199 12.13 -3.31 10.71
N ARG A 200 11.95 -2.75 11.90
CA ARG A 200 10.69 -2.78 12.65
C ARG A 200 10.30 -1.39 13.13
N MET A 201 9.09 -1.24 13.64
CA MET A 201 8.65 -0.02 14.31
C MET A 201 8.64 -0.26 15.82
N ARG A 202 8.96 0.76 16.60
CA ARG A 202 8.81 0.74 18.05
C ARG A 202 8.04 1.97 18.55
N ILE A 203 7.50 1.87 19.75
CA ILE A 203 6.92 3.01 20.45
C ILE A 203 8.03 4.01 20.79
N ALA A 204 7.76 5.27 20.54
CA ALA A 204 8.61 6.42 20.82
C ALA A 204 7.89 7.43 21.67
N LYS A 205 8.61 8.44 22.17
CA LYS A 205 8.04 9.60 22.87
C LYS A 205 7.75 10.73 21.88
N HIS A 206 6.87 11.61 22.25
CA HIS A 206 6.68 12.88 21.53
C HIS A 206 7.99 13.67 21.49
N GLY A 207 8.40 14.08 20.30
CA GLY A 207 9.64 14.83 20.09
C GLY A 207 10.88 13.98 19.80
N ASP A 208 10.81 12.65 19.89
CA ASP A 208 11.91 11.79 19.43
C ASP A 208 12.10 11.98 17.90
N ASP A 209 13.36 11.99 17.48
CA ASP A 209 13.71 12.18 16.05
C ASP A 209 13.10 11.07 15.17
N GLY A 210 12.45 11.48 14.09
CA GLY A 210 11.78 10.56 13.16
C GLY A 210 10.52 9.88 13.71
N ALA A 211 10.03 10.28 14.90
CA ALA A 211 8.81 9.72 15.47
C ALA A 211 7.55 10.35 14.86
N ASP A 212 6.68 9.50 14.36
CA ASP A 212 5.41 9.87 13.74
C ASP A 212 4.22 9.52 14.64
N HIS A 213 3.27 10.45 14.79
CA HIS A 213 2.05 10.21 15.55
C HIS A 213 1.18 9.15 14.88
N ALA A 214 0.70 8.19 15.67
CA ALA A 214 -0.11 7.05 15.24
C ALA A 214 -1.35 6.91 16.12
N ILE A 215 -2.51 6.79 15.48
CA ILE A 215 -3.81 6.62 16.15
C ILE A 215 -4.53 5.44 15.52
N SER A 216 -4.99 4.51 16.36
CA SER A 216 -5.87 3.40 15.96
C SER A 216 -7.01 3.26 16.96
N TYR A 217 -8.13 2.78 16.49
CA TYR A 217 -9.24 2.33 17.32
C TYR A 217 -9.34 0.81 17.23
N TYR A 218 -9.85 0.18 18.27
CA TYR A 218 -10.22 -1.23 18.23
C TYR A 218 -11.51 -1.46 19.00
N ARG A 219 -12.22 -2.52 18.63
CA ARG A 219 -13.29 -3.14 19.41
C ARG A 219 -13.12 -4.66 19.41
N ILE A 220 -13.47 -5.29 20.51
CA ILE A 220 -13.57 -6.75 20.59
C ILE A 220 -14.88 -7.16 19.92
N VAL A 221 -14.77 -7.97 18.87
CA VAL A 221 -15.94 -8.57 18.22
C VAL A 221 -16.36 -9.80 19.00
N GLU A 222 -15.45 -10.75 19.16
CA GLU A 222 -15.69 -12.02 19.81
C GLU A 222 -14.44 -12.51 20.57
N GLN A 223 -14.63 -13.42 21.49
CA GLN A 223 -13.57 -14.01 22.33
C GLN A 223 -13.58 -15.53 22.19
N ALA A 224 -12.40 -16.11 22.07
CA ALA A 224 -12.21 -17.56 22.15
C ALA A 224 -11.57 -17.92 23.49
N GLY A 225 -12.42 -18.13 24.49
CA GLY A 225 -12.02 -18.31 25.89
C GLY A 225 -11.35 -17.06 26.48
N GLN A 226 -10.36 -17.26 27.35
CA GLN A 226 -9.59 -16.18 27.99
C GLN A 226 -8.28 -15.86 27.26
N ASN A 227 -7.93 -16.64 26.24
CA ASN A 227 -6.59 -16.64 25.67
C ASN A 227 -6.51 -15.97 24.30
N LEU A 228 -7.63 -15.74 23.63
CA LEU A 228 -7.70 -15.16 22.30
C LEU A 228 -8.89 -14.21 22.16
N ALA A 229 -8.72 -13.15 21.41
CA ALA A 229 -9.80 -12.26 21.01
C ALA A 229 -9.70 -11.89 19.53
N TRP A 230 -10.84 -11.86 18.87
CA TRP A 230 -10.98 -11.24 17.56
C TRP A 230 -11.23 -9.75 17.74
N LEU A 231 -10.30 -8.94 17.22
CA LEU A 231 -10.44 -7.50 17.21
C LEU A 231 -10.77 -7.00 15.80
N GLU A 232 -11.74 -6.12 15.72
CA GLU A 232 -11.87 -5.18 14.63
C GLU A 232 -11.03 -3.96 14.95
N MET A 233 -10.16 -3.57 14.03
CA MET A 233 -9.22 -2.46 14.21
C MET A 233 -9.37 -1.44 13.09
N GLU A 234 -9.41 -0.15 13.45
CA GLU A 234 -9.52 0.96 12.52
C GLU A 234 -8.31 1.89 12.66
N PRO A 235 -7.34 1.90 11.72
CA PRO A 235 -6.22 2.83 11.73
C PRO A 235 -6.66 4.20 11.22
N TYR A 236 -6.71 5.21 12.08
CA TYR A 236 -6.96 6.60 11.71
C TYR A 236 -5.76 7.23 10.98
N THR A 237 -4.56 6.85 11.33
CA THR A 237 -3.30 7.14 10.62
C THR A 237 -2.84 5.88 9.88
N GLY A 238 -1.83 6.00 9.00
CA GLY A 238 -1.33 4.88 8.20
C GLY A 238 0.18 4.69 8.31
N ARG A 239 0.72 4.52 9.54
CA ARG A 239 2.16 4.29 9.74
C ARG A 239 2.52 2.83 9.48
N THR A 240 3.76 2.59 9.10
CA THR A 240 4.27 1.22 8.88
C THR A 240 4.04 0.37 10.13
N HIS A 241 3.57 -0.85 9.97
CA HIS A 241 3.27 -1.82 11.04
C HIS A 241 2.36 -1.29 12.17
N GLN A 242 1.62 -0.19 11.95
CA GLN A 242 0.91 0.52 13.03
C GLN A 242 0.02 -0.38 13.88
N LEU A 243 -0.89 -1.13 13.28
CA LEU A 243 -1.81 -2.02 14.01
C LEU A 243 -1.08 -3.11 14.77
N ARG A 244 0.00 -3.64 14.19
CA ARG A 244 0.83 -4.69 14.78
C ARG A 244 1.54 -4.20 16.04
N VAL A 245 2.17 -3.01 15.97
CA VAL A 245 2.83 -2.38 17.13
C VAL A 245 1.81 -1.99 18.19
N HIS A 246 0.66 -1.43 17.78
CA HIS A 246 -0.39 -1.02 18.72
C HIS A 246 -0.97 -2.21 19.48
N ALA A 247 -1.25 -3.32 18.79
CA ALA A 247 -1.73 -4.55 19.43
C ALA A 247 -0.70 -5.09 20.45
N ALA A 248 0.59 -5.13 20.08
CA ALA A 248 1.66 -5.54 20.99
C ALA A 248 1.81 -4.54 22.17
N HIS A 249 1.70 -3.24 21.92
CA HIS A 249 1.81 -2.19 22.95
C HIS A 249 0.76 -2.30 24.05
N ILE A 250 -0.47 -2.68 23.70
CA ILE A 250 -1.53 -2.89 24.71
C ILE A 250 -1.45 -4.27 25.37
N GLY A 251 -0.40 -5.06 25.11
CA GLY A 251 -0.18 -6.38 25.70
C GLY A 251 -0.90 -7.54 24.98
N HIS A 252 -1.48 -7.27 23.81
CA HIS A 252 -2.26 -8.24 23.04
C HIS A 252 -1.72 -8.38 21.61
N PRO A 253 -0.49 -8.92 21.42
CA PRO A 253 0.11 -9.04 20.11
C PRO A 253 -0.71 -9.91 19.17
N ILE A 254 -0.66 -9.59 17.87
CA ILE A 254 -1.39 -10.33 16.83
C ILE A 254 -0.79 -11.71 16.66
N ILE A 255 -1.62 -12.73 16.61
CA ILE A 255 -1.22 -14.13 16.46
C ILE A 255 -0.42 -14.32 15.17
N GLY A 256 0.72 -15.01 15.30
CA GLY A 256 1.61 -15.32 14.18
C GLY A 256 2.36 -14.14 13.60
N ASP A 257 2.44 -13.00 14.34
CA ASP A 257 3.26 -11.88 13.94
C ASP A 257 4.74 -12.18 14.13
N PRO A 258 5.57 -12.25 13.04
CA PRO A 258 6.96 -12.65 13.17
C PRO A 258 7.86 -11.58 13.82
N LYS A 259 7.34 -10.35 14.05
CA LYS A 259 8.14 -9.23 14.57
C LYS A 259 7.70 -8.74 15.94
N TYR A 260 6.43 -8.91 16.29
CA TYR A 260 5.84 -8.32 17.49
C TYR A 260 5.17 -9.35 18.40
N PHE A 261 5.10 -10.60 17.97
CA PHE A 261 4.59 -11.69 18.80
C PHE A 261 5.78 -12.43 19.42
N GLU A 262 6.03 -12.18 20.70
CA GLU A 262 6.94 -12.99 21.50
C GLU A 262 6.12 -14.08 22.20
N ALA A 263 6.36 -15.31 21.81
CA ALA A 263 5.72 -16.44 22.48
C ALA A 263 6.35 -16.63 23.86
N ASP A 264 5.52 -16.59 24.92
CA ASP A 264 5.98 -17.03 26.24
C ASP A 264 6.34 -18.50 26.21
N VAL A 265 7.13 -18.95 27.16
CA VAL A 265 7.53 -20.37 27.31
C VAL A 265 6.31 -21.30 27.38
N ASN A 266 5.17 -20.78 27.85
CA ASN A 266 3.91 -21.54 28.00
C ASN A 266 2.93 -21.31 26.85
N TRP A 267 3.28 -20.53 25.79
CA TRP A 267 2.39 -20.33 24.67
C TRP A 267 2.51 -21.48 23.68
N THR A 268 1.40 -22.15 23.46
CA THR A 268 1.26 -23.12 22.38
C THR A 268 0.15 -22.68 21.44
N PHE A 269 0.40 -22.76 20.14
CA PHE A 269 -0.67 -22.54 19.18
C PHE A 269 -1.75 -23.60 19.36
N PRO A 270 -3.05 -23.21 19.37
CA PRO A 270 -4.12 -24.19 19.31
C PRO A 270 -3.91 -25.17 18.17
N GLY A 271 -4.14 -26.46 18.39
CA GLY A 271 -3.90 -27.49 17.39
C GLY A 271 -4.62 -27.19 16.08
N GLY A 272 -3.90 -27.23 14.96
CA GLY A 272 -4.42 -26.90 13.64
C GLY A 272 -4.34 -25.43 13.23
N MET A 273 -4.03 -24.50 14.13
CA MET A 273 -3.83 -23.09 13.79
C MET A 273 -2.45 -22.88 13.13
N GLN A 274 -2.41 -22.18 12.01
CA GLN A 274 -1.16 -21.87 11.33
C GLN A 274 -0.43 -20.69 12.00
N ASN A 275 0.91 -20.82 12.17
CA ASN A 275 1.76 -19.72 12.64
C ASN A 275 2.01 -18.72 11.51
N ARG A 276 0.99 -17.94 11.17
CA ARG A 276 1.00 -16.87 10.16
C ARG A 276 0.32 -15.65 10.75
N LEU A 277 0.67 -14.47 10.26
CA LEU A 277 0.09 -13.21 10.72
C LEU A 277 -1.44 -13.21 10.52
N HIS A 278 -2.19 -13.14 11.61
CA HIS A 278 -3.66 -13.03 11.62
C HIS A 278 -4.09 -11.56 11.60
N LEU A 279 -3.73 -10.86 10.52
CA LEU A 279 -4.13 -9.47 10.24
C LEU A 279 -4.61 -9.36 8.80
N HIS A 280 -5.85 -8.92 8.64
CA HIS A 280 -6.53 -8.86 7.36
C HIS A 280 -7.22 -7.50 7.16
N ALA A 281 -6.91 -6.80 6.08
CA ALA A 281 -7.63 -5.60 5.65
C ALA A 281 -9.01 -6.01 5.12
N ARG A 282 -10.00 -6.07 6.03
CA ARG A 282 -11.33 -6.63 5.77
C ARG A 282 -12.17 -5.76 4.87
N CYS A 283 -12.24 -4.46 5.16
CA CYS A 283 -13.10 -3.54 4.43
C CYS A 283 -12.41 -2.20 4.20
N ILE A 284 -12.73 -1.59 3.08
CA ILE A 284 -12.41 -0.19 2.79
C ILE A 284 -13.66 0.54 2.34
N ASP A 285 -13.85 1.77 2.82
CA ASP A 285 -14.82 2.72 2.32
C ASP A 285 -14.08 4.01 1.95
N ILE A 286 -14.06 4.36 0.67
CA ILE A 286 -13.26 5.46 0.11
C ILE A 286 -14.08 6.24 -0.93
N PRO A 287 -13.88 7.58 -1.06
CA PRO A 287 -14.46 8.34 -2.15
C PRO A 287 -14.05 7.78 -3.51
N HIS A 288 -15.03 7.59 -4.38
CA HIS A 288 -14.77 7.07 -5.73
C HIS A 288 -14.40 8.21 -6.69
N PRO A 289 -13.39 8.05 -7.58
CA PRO A 289 -12.96 9.12 -8.51
C PRO A 289 -14.04 9.63 -9.47
N ASN A 290 -15.12 8.88 -9.72
CA ASN A 290 -16.27 9.32 -10.51
C ASN A 290 -17.41 9.90 -9.65
N GLY A 291 -17.19 10.12 -8.37
CA GLY A 291 -18.20 10.55 -7.39
C GLY A 291 -18.84 9.39 -6.63
N GLY A 292 -19.43 9.71 -5.47
CA GLY A 292 -19.93 8.72 -4.54
C GLY A 292 -18.82 8.03 -3.74
N ARG A 293 -19.12 6.88 -3.14
CA ARG A 293 -18.17 6.09 -2.34
C ARG A 293 -18.08 4.66 -2.87
N LEU A 294 -16.93 4.07 -2.66
CA LEU A 294 -16.62 2.68 -2.97
C LEU A 294 -16.39 1.94 -1.65
N LYS A 295 -17.34 1.06 -1.28
CA LYS A 295 -17.21 0.18 -0.11
C LYS A 295 -16.97 -1.24 -0.60
N ILE A 296 -15.83 -1.82 -0.26
CA ILE A 296 -15.43 -3.18 -0.68
C ILE A 296 -14.94 -3.97 0.52
N THR A 297 -15.47 -5.18 0.65
CA THR A 297 -15.10 -6.15 1.68
C THR A 297 -14.37 -7.33 1.04
N ALA A 298 -13.24 -7.74 1.62
CA ALA A 298 -12.49 -8.92 1.19
C ALA A 298 -12.83 -10.13 2.05
N PRO A 299 -13.02 -11.32 1.48
CA PRO A 299 -13.19 -12.54 2.24
C PRO A 299 -11.90 -12.87 3.01
N LEU A 300 -12.04 -13.53 4.17
CA LEU A 300 -10.90 -13.95 4.97
C LEU A 300 -9.95 -14.88 4.18
N PRO A 301 -8.64 -14.78 4.42
CA PRO A 301 -7.68 -15.70 3.80
C PRO A 301 -7.81 -17.10 4.43
N PRO A 302 -7.45 -18.17 3.70
CA PRO A 302 -7.68 -19.56 4.15
C PRO A 302 -7.18 -19.89 5.56
N HIS A 303 -6.02 -19.37 5.97
CA HIS A 303 -5.48 -19.62 7.31
C HIS A 303 -6.32 -18.95 8.41
N MET A 304 -6.94 -17.80 8.14
CA MET A 304 -7.84 -17.16 9.10
C MET A 304 -9.21 -17.86 9.12
N VAL A 305 -9.76 -18.25 7.97
CA VAL A 305 -10.97 -19.08 7.91
C VAL A 305 -10.77 -20.35 8.75
N GLN A 306 -9.62 -21.03 8.60
CA GLN A 306 -9.30 -22.21 9.40
C GLN A 306 -9.29 -21.89 10.91
N SER A 307 -8.69 -20.77 11.31
CA SER A 307 -8.65 -20.35 12.72
C SER A 307 -10.02 -19.96 13.24
N TRP A 308 -10.85 -19.26 12.45
CA TRP A 308 -12.24 -18.92 12.83
C TRP A 308 -13.07 -20.16 13.06
N ASN A 309 -13.01 -21.13 12.15
CA ASN A 309 -13.73 -22.42 12.29
C ASN A 309 -13.24 -23.19 13.53
N LEU A 310 -11.93 -23.24 13.76
CA LEU A 310 -11.33 -23.95 14.90
C LEU A 310 -11.77 -23.36 16.25
N LEU A 311 -11.91 -22.03 16.30
CA LEU A 311 -12.25 -21.28 17.50
C LEU A 311 -13.76 -21.06 17.67
N GLY A 312 -14.58 -21.47 16.69
CA GLY A 312 -16.02 -21.27 16.69
C GLY A 312 -16.44 -19.80 16.56
N LEU A 313 -15.61 -18.95 15.93
CA LEU A 313 -15.93 -17.54 15.69
C LEU A 313 -16.87 -17.40 14.48
N ASP A 314 -17.88 -16.54 14.62
CA ASP A 314 -18.84 -16.26 13.53
C ASP A 314 -18.47 -14.95 12.81
N GLU A 315 -18.18 -15.01 11.51
CA GLU A 315 -17.88 -13.80 10.70
C GLU A 315 -19.01 -12.77 10.74
N ASN A 316 -20.26 -13.19 10.98
CA ASN A 316 -21.40 -12.28 11.08
C ASN A 316 -21.46 -11.53 12.42
N ALA A 317 -20.72 -11.97 13.45
CA ALA A 317 -20.69 -11.31 14.77
C ALA A 317 -20.13 -9.88 14.71
N ALA A 318 -19.37 -9.53 13.65
CA ALA A 318 -18.89 -8.16 13.45
C ALA A 318 -20.03 -7.18 13.16
N GLY A 319 -21.21 -7.66 12.79
CA GLY A 319 -22.32 -6.85 12.25
C GLY A 319 -22.08 -6.50 10.79
N GLU A 320 -23.12 -6.04 10.11
CA GLU A 320 -22.94 -5.38 8.82
C GLU A 320 -22.23 -4.05 9.08
N ASP A 321 -21.11 -3.84 8.42
CA ASP A 321 -20.44 -2.54 8.43
C ASP A 321 -21.33 -1.51 7.73
N ASP A 322 -22.20 -0.83 8.47
CA ASP A 322 -23.02 0.29 8.00
C ASP A 322 -22.17 1.52 7.61
#